data_7bc463e81a258ca47d400fdeaaf4b61e
#
_entry.id   7bc463e81a258ca47d400fdeaaf4b61e
#
_cell.length_a   1.000
_cell.length_b   1.000
_cell.length_c   1.000
_cell.angle_alpha   90.00
_cell.angle_beta   90.00
_cell.angle_gamma   90.00
#
_symmetry.space_group_name_H-M   'P 1'
#
loop_
_entity.id
_entity.type
_entity.pdbx_description
1 polymer ?
#
loop_
_entity_poly.entity_id
_entity_poly.type
_entity_poly.pdbx_seq_one_letter_code
_entity_poly.pdbx_strand_id
1 'polypeptide(L)'
;MEQEDSAEIFVLHRFASSPTFPAVMIAFGAFVALAESVLMLIQGESIENAIWPQAIRTRSWTFILRENVAIITFLSAVFLTFCVYSSIQHHRGNRLPRPIQGLFFGLIGAVLASWVIFVLMDYRYIRGAFLLLPTIYGILLLGTAIAVKGPPGLPDSKQSWKEKGTTVLHVLVVFLAAWLVMPGIPALIGIAPSPPDAPAMGYGAEAGPFDRTTIRYAYELPDDVVAIQGPTEEDIEFSVYLTLPHLPEEPGIEGVPLAILFHAFNNPSIDSYTDWIDHLSAKGMVVAYIQYPTDIRPDGGDDFEATIVNGTSDWPHHVPRMLSIESALQHLNGLITASPRDAAIDNVLGNLTIMPQHLWIGGHSLGGAYSLQALGMAQNMGWGNQTVLVDTEMAAARPVQEEWVPDYSNLPENSIVHLVVSEDDMTVGQCNSVHQHALFEEVDENQTLLLYIPSDRYGFPRLVATHYIPANEAHDTLADWAFYRRIDAQADWVVAQSRGDLNTADFAYANLVNVGMLTNLGKWSNGVDVLPIQAYTNPSDSKQFADCFDGE
;
A
#
# COMPACT_ATOMS: atom_id res chain seq x y z
N MET A 1 -53.90 -11.60 20.52
CA MET A 1 -52.51 -11.88 20.18
C MET A 1 -52.35 -12.81 19.00
N GLU A 2 -53.01 -13.95 18.92
CA GLU A 2 -52.90 -14.89 17.78
C GLU A 2 -53.48 -14.35 16.43
N GLN A 3 -54.38 -13.41 16.46
CA GLN A 3 -55.01 -12.84 15.24
C GLN A 3 -54.20 -11.72 14.60
N GLU A 4 -53.38 -11.00 15.38
CA GLU A 4 -52.44 -9.99 14.88
C GLU A 4 -51.21 -10.61 14.22
N ASP A 5 -50.65 -11.68 14.83
CA ASP A 5 -49.50 -12.40 14.26
C ASP A 5 -49.84 -13.05 12.90
N SER A 6 -51.07 -13.52 12.72
CA SER A 6 -51.50 -14.13 11.45
C SER A 6 -51.67 -13.10 10.33
N ALA A 7 -52.07 -11.86 10.65
CA ALA A 7 -52.23 -10.79 9.69
C ALA A 7 -50.86 -10.23 9.22
N GLU A 8 -49.91 -10.07 10.13
CA GLU A 8 -48.54 -9.64 9.78
C GLU A 8 -47.84 -10.67 8.90
N ILE A 9 -47.92 -11.96 9.23
CA ILE A 9 -47.36 -13.04 8.43
C ILE A 9 -47.98 -13.08 7.02
N PHE A 10 -49.28 -12.84 6.90
CA PHE A 10 -49.98 -12.81 5.62
C PHE A 10 -49.58 -11.61 4.76
N VAL A 11 -49.39 -10.41 5.34
CA VAL A 11 -48.93 -9.21 4.66
C VAL A 11 -47.49 -9.37 4.17
N LEU A 12 -46.58 -9.89 5.00
CA LEU A 12 -45.21 -10.20 4.63
C LEU A 12 -45.13 -11.23 3.49
N HIS A 13 -45.97 -12.26 3.52
CA HIS A 13 -46.00 -13.26 2.47
C HIS A 13 -46.52 -12.73 1.14
N ARG A 14 -47.49 -11.81 1.17
CA ARG A 14 -48.06 -11.14 0.00
C ARG A 14 -47.10 -10.14 -0.61
N PHE A 15 -46.37 -9.40 0.24
CA PHE A 15 -45.31 -8.47 -0.19
C PHE A 15 -44.17 -9.23 -0.89
N ALA A 16 -43.66 -10.29 -0.29
CA ALA A 16 -42.59 -11.08 -0.86
C ALA A 16 -42.99 -11.80 -2.18
N SER A 17 -44.27 -11.94 -2.51
CA SER A 17 -44.76 -12.46 -3.79
C SER A 17 -44.99 -11.38 -4.86
N SER A 18 -44.86 -10.09 -4.48
CA SER A 18 -45.05 -8.96 -5.37
C SER A 18 -43.92 -8.83 -6.40
N PRO A 19 -44.18 -8.42 -7.65
CA PRO A 19 -43.13 -8.09 -8.62
C PRO A 19 -42.25 -6.90 -8.19
N THR A 20 -42.71 -6.11 -7.22
CA THR A 20 -41.95 -4.98 -6.65
C THR A 20 -40.93 -5.41 -5.60
N PHE A 21 -41.00 -6.63 -5.08
CA PHE A 21 -40.09 -7.13 -4.04
C PHE A 21 -38.60 -6.95 -4.37
N PRO A 22 -38.11 -7.30 -5.57
CA PRO A 22 -36.70 -7.05 -5.93
C PRO A 22 -36.32 -5.58 -5.84
N ALA A 23 -37.14 -4.69 -6.36
CA ALA A 23 -36.85 -3.25 -6.37
C ALA A 23 -36.79 -2.66 -4.94
N VAL A 24 -37.71 -3.10 -4.08
CA VAL A 24 -37.72 -2.67 -2.67
C VAL A 24 -36.50 -3.18 -1.93
N MET A 25 -36.08 -4.42 -2.17
CA MET A 25 -34.89 -4.98 -1.52
C MET A 25 -33.60 -4.31 -2.02
N ILE A 26 -33.52 -3.97 -3.32
CA ILE A 26 -32.39 -3.20 -3.86
C ILE A 26 -32.34 -1.82 -3.20
N ALA A 27 -33.47 -1.12 -3.13
CA ALA A 27 -33.55 0.21 -2.48
C ALA A 27 -33.20 0.12 -0.99
N PHE A 28 -33.64 -0.92 -0.30
CA PHE A 28 -33.30 -1.16 1.10
C PHE A 28 -31.79 -1.42 1.29
N GLY A 29 -31.19 -2.23 0.45
CA GLY A 29 -29.75 -2.48 0.48
C GLY A 29 -28.92 -1.23 0.23
N ALA A 30 -29.33 -0.42 -0.75
CA ALA A 30 -28.71 0.87 -1.00
C ALA A 30 -28.83 1.82 0.21
N PHE A 31 -30.02 1.89 0.81
CA PHE A 31 -30.24 2.70 2.01
C PHE A 31 -29.35 2.23 3.19
N VAL A 32 -29.25 0.95 3.43
CA VAL A 32 -28.39 0.42 4.50
C VAL A 32 -26.91 0.77 4.26
N ALA A 33 -26.43 0.68 3.01
CA ALA A 33 -25.06 1.04 2.68
C ALA A 33 -24.78 2.55 2.87
N LEU A 34 -25.80 3.40 2.64
CA LEU A 34 -25.69 4.85 2.76
C LEU A 34 -26.10 5.39 4.13
N ALA A 35 -26.54 4.54 5.06
CA ALA A 35 -27.16 4.99 6.31
C ALA A 35 -26.23 5.90 7.13
N GLU A 36 -24.94 5.61 7.19
CA GLU A 36 -23.96 6.44 7.87
C GLU A 36 -23.79 7.79 7.18
N SER A 37 -23.61 7.81 5.87
CA SER A 37 -23.51 9.05 5.08
C SER A 37 -24.75 9.93 5.25
N VAL A 38 -25.93 9.32 5.26
CA VAL A 38 -27.19 10.04 5.51
C VAL A 38 -27.23 10.61 6.92
N LEU A 39 -26.76 9.86 7.92
CA LEU A 39 -26.69 10.33 9.31
C LEU A 39 -25.74 11.51 9.46
N MET A 40 -24.56 11.47 8.87
CA MET A 40 -23.58 12.55 8.87
C MET A 40 -24.14 13.82 8.21
N LEU A 41 -24.85 13.69 7.07
CA LEU A 41 -25.54 14.82 6.43
C LEU A 41 -26.62 15.44 7.32
N ILE A 42 -27.37 14.61 8.07
CA ILE A 42 -28.38 15.09 9.03
C ILE A 42 -27.71 15.84 10.19
N GLN A 43 -26.50 15.46 10.56
CA GLN A 43 -25.70 16.12 11.60
C GLN A 43 -25.07 17.44 11.12
N GLY A 44 -25.17 17.75 9.83
CA GLY A 44 -24.68 19.01 9.25
C GLY A 44 -23.30 18.92 8.63
N GLU A 45 -22.75 17.71 8.49
CA GLU A 45 -21.49 17.48 7.79
C GLU A 45 -21.60 17.85 6.29
N SER A 46 -20.46 18.21 5.69
CA SER A 46 -20.39 18.43 4.25
C SER A 46 -20.70 17.14 3.48
N ILE A 47 -21.11 17.28 2.22
CA ILE A 47 -21.38 16.11 1.36
C ILE A 47 -20.11 15.26 1.22
N GLU A 48 -18.97 15.90 1.05
CA GLU A 48 -17.66 15.23 0.92
C GLU A 48 -17.33 14.41 2.15
N ASN A 49 -17.37 15.01 3.34
CA ASN A 49 -17.13 14.33 4.61
C ASN A 49 -18.11 13.18 4.86
N ALA A 50 -19.38 13.35 4.48
CA ALA A 50 -20.41 12.35 4.71
C ALA A 50 -20.25 11.10 3.83
N ILE A 51 -19.66 11.20 2.64
CA ILE A 51 -19.53 10.08 1.70
C ILE A 51 -18.13 9.45 1.70
N TRP A 52 -17.12 10.15 2.22
CA TRP A 52 -15.73 9.71 2.24
C TRP A 52 -15.50 8.36 2.96
N PRO A 53 -16.01 8.12 4.18
CA PRO A 53 -15.82 6.83 4.86
C PRO A 53 -16.37 5.65 4.06
N GLN A 54 -17.47 5.87 3.35
CA GLN A 54 -18.07 4.85 2.49
C GLN A 54 -17.23 4.58 1.24
N ALA A 55 -16.64 5.61 0.65
CA ALA A 55 -15.75 5.47 -0.50
C ALA A 55 -14.51 4.65 -0.14
N ILE A 56 -13.85 4.99 0.98
CA ILE A 56 -12.67 4.25 1.48
C ILE A 56 -13.00 2.79 1.78
N ARG A 57 -14.11 2.53 2.49
CA ARG A 57 -14.52 1.14 2.78
C ARG A 57 -14.79 0.37 1.51
N THR A 58 -15.45 0.97 0.52
CA THR A 58 -15.72 0.31 -0.76
C THR A 58 -14.42 -0.05 -1.47
N ARG A 59 -13.46 0.85 -1.47
CA ARG A 59 -12.11 0.65 -1.99
C ARG A 59 -11.43 -0.54 -1.29
N SER A 60 -11.30 -0.48 0.04
CA SER A 60 -10.64 -1.52 0.83
C SER A 60 -11.27 -2.89 0.65
N TRP A 61 -12.60 -2.98 0.74
CA TRP A 61 -13.31 -4.25 0.53
C TRP A 61 -13.11 -4.81 -0.88
N THR A 62 -13.05 -3.95 -1.89
CA THR A 62 -12.90 -4.40 -3.27
C THR A 62 -11.50 -4.95 -3.52
N PHE A 63 -10.46 -4.32 -2.95
CA PHE A 63 -9.10 -4.87 -2.99
C PHE A 63 -9.00 -6.20 -2.27
N ILE A 64 -9.48 -6.28 -1.04
CA ILE A 64 -9.48 -7.51 -0.25
C ILE A 64 -10.19 -8.65 -1.01
N LEU A 65 -11.36 -8.37 -1.58
CA LEU A 65 -12.15 -9.37 -2.30
C LEU A 65 -11.51 -9.81 -3.62
N ARG A 66 -10.68 -8.96 -4.22
CA ARG A 66 -10.12 -9.23 -5.54
C ARG A 66 -8.74 -9.87 -5.49
N GLU A 67 -7.88 -9.44 -4.57
CA GLU A 67 -6.46 -9.78 -4.58
C GLU A 67 -6.05 -10.75 -3.46
N ASN A 68 -6.87 -10.91 -2.42
CA ASN A 68 -6.55 -11.82 -1.33
C ASN A 68 -6.97 -13.27 -1.64
N VAL A 69 -5.97 -14.14 -1.87
CA VAL A 69 -6.17 -15.56 -2.24
C VAL A 69 -7.00 -16.33 -1.21
N ALA A 70 -6.75 -16.11 0.08
CA ALA A 70 -7.48 -16.82 1.14
C ALA A 70 -8.96 -16.43 1.14
N ILE A 71 -9.26 -15.15 1.00
CA ILE A 71 -10.64 -14.64 0.95
C ILE A 71 -11.33 -15.09 -0.33
N ILE A 72 -10.67 -15.03 -1.49
CA ILE A 72 -11.20 -15.52 -2.76
C ILE A 72 -11.52 -17.02 -2.66
N THR A 73 -10.61 -17.81 -2.08
CA THR A 73 -10.82 -19.25 -1.89
C THR A 73 -12.01 -19.52 -0.97
N PHE A 74 -12.09 -18.80 0.16
CA PHE A 74 -13.23 -18.91 1.09
C PHE A 74 -14.55 -18.53 0.42
N LEU A 75 -14.61 -17.39 -0.27
CA LEU A 75 -15.80 -16.95 -0.98
C LEU A 75 -16.20 -17.93 -2.10
N SER A 76 -15.20 -18.49 -2.80
CA SER A 76 -15.43 -19.54 -3.81
C SER A 76 -16.05 -20.78 -3.20
N ALA A 77 -15.56 -21.24 -2.05
CA ALA A 77 -16.11 -22.38 -1.32
C ALA A 77 -17.55 -22.13 -0.84
N VAL A 78 -17.80 -20.93 -0.27
CA VAL A 78 -19.16 -20.50 0.14
C VAL A 78 -20.09 -20.47 -1.07
N PHE A 79 -19.63 -19.89 -2.18
CA PHE A 79 -20.41 -19.80 -3.41
C PHE A 79 -20.73 -21.18 -4.01
N LEU A 80 -19.75 -22.09 -4.10
CA LEU A 80 -19.95 -23.45 -4.57
C LEU A 80 -20.96 -24.19 -3.68
N THR A 81 -20.84 -24.06 -2.37
CA THR A 81 -21.81 -24.65 -1.41
C THR A 81 -23.22 -24.11 -1.66
N PHE A 82 -23.35 -22.81 -1.90
CA PHE A 82 -24.62 -22.19 -2.24
C PHE A 82 -25.18 -22.70 -3.58
N CYS A 83 -24.35 -22.84 -4.61
CA CYS A 83 -24.75 -23.41 -5.90
C CYS A 83 -25.24 -24.84 -5.76
N VAL A 84 -24.55 -25.67 -4.98
CA VAL A 84 -24.96 -27.07 -4.70
C VAL A 84 -26.30 -27.09 -3.96
N TYR A 85 -26.44 -26.31 -2.89
CA TYR A 85 -27.69 -26.19 -2.16
C TYR A 85 -28.85 -25.74 -3.05
N SER A 86 -28.64 -24.71 -3.85
CA SER A 86 -29.64 -24.17 -4.76
C SER A 86 -30.03 -25.17 -5.85
N SER A 87 -29.07 -25.95 -6.36
CA SER A 87 -29.31 -27.04 -7.31
C SER A 87 -30.17 -28.14 -6.70
N ILE A 88 -29.88 -28.57 -5.47
CA ILE A 88 -30.66 -29.57 -4.73
C ILE A 88 -32.10 -29.09 -4.54
N GLN A 89 -32.31 -27.81 -4.15
CA GLN A 89 -33.67 -27.28 -3.99
C GLN A 89 -34.43 -27.23 -5.31
N HIS A 90 -33.76 -26.85 -6.39
CA HIS A 90 -34.36 -26.83 -7.72
C HIS A 90 -34.80 -28.24 -8.19
N HIS A 91 -33.94 -29.24 -8.01
CA HIS A 91 -34.28 -30.64 -8.31
C HIS A 91 -35.46 -31.17 -7.49
N ARG A 92 -35.69 -30.63 -6.29
CA ARG A 92 -36.85 -30.92 -5.44
C ARG A 92 -38.10 -30.12 -5.82
N GLY A 93 -38.04 -29.32 -6.89
CA GLY A 93 -39.14 -28.46 -7.32
C GLY A 93 -39.37 -27.22 -6.43
N ASN A 94 -38.45 -26.93 -5.51
CA ASN A 94 -38.54 -25.81 -4.59
C ASN A 94 -37.85 -24.57 -5.19
N ARG A 95 -38.46 -23.42 -5.00
CA ARG A 95 -37.79 -22.13 -5.26
C ARG A 95 -36.87 -21.77 -4.09
N LEU A 96 -35.83 -20.99 -4.36
CA LEU A 96 -35.01 -20.41 -3.30
C LEU A 96 -35.90 -19.72 -2.26
N PRO A 97 -35.62 -19.92 -0.96
CA PRO A 97 -36.33 -19.19 0.10
C PRO A 97 -36.25 -17.67 -0.12
N ARG A 98 -37.36 -16.97 0.03
CA ARG A 98 -37.44 -15.55 -0.20
C ARG A 98 -36.48 -14.69 0.63
N PRO A 99 -36.17 -15.02 1.89
CA PRO A 99 -35.12 -14.28 2.63
C PRO A 99 -33.77 -14.30 1.91
N ILE A 100 -33.41 -15.43 1.29
CA ILE A 100 -32.16 -15.56 0.52
C ILE A 100 -32.24 -14.70 -0.75
N GLN A 101 -33.36 -14.71 -1.48
CA GLN A 101 -33.56 -13.81 -2.62
C GLN A 101 -33.48 -12.34 -2.19
N GLY A 102 -34.11 -11.96 -1.08
CA GLY A 102 -34.06 -10.62 -0.50
C GLY A 102 -32.64 -10.19 -0.15
N LEU A 103 -31.86 -11.09 0.45
CA LEU A 103 -30.45 -10.83 0.76
C LEU A 103 -29.64 -10.52 -0.51
N PHE A 104 -29.80 -11.30 -1.58
CA PHE A 104 -29.11 -11.04 -2.86
C PHE A 104 -29.49 -9.70 -3.47
N PHE A 105 -30.78 -9.37 -3.55
CA PHE A 105 -31.23 -8.08 -4.07
C PHE A 105 -30.75 -6.92 -3.18
N GLY A 106 -30.74 -7.11 -1.86
CA GLY A 106 -30.17 -6.14 -0.92
C GLY A 106 -28.68 -5.92 -1.14
N LEU A 107 -27.91 -7.00 -1.30
CA LEU A 107 -26.48 -6.89 -1.61
C LEU A 107 -26.23 -6.17 -2.95
N ILE A 108 -27.03 -6.44 -3.98
CA ILE A 108 -26.94 -5.69 -5.25
C ILE A 108 -27.14 -4.21 -5.01
N GLY A 109 -28.14 -3.80 -4.22
CA GLY A 109 -28.41 -2.41 -3.88
C GLY A 109 -27.26 -1.77 -3.11
N ALA A 110 -26.72 -2.45 -2.11
CA ALA A 110 -25.59 -1.97 -1.32
C ALA A 110 -24.32 -1.78 -2.17
N VAL A 111 -24.00 -2.77 -3.02
CA VAL A 111 -22.83 -2.69 -3.90
C VAL A 111 -22.98 -1.56 -4.93
N LEU A 112 -24.16 -1.41 -5.54
CA LEU A 112 -24.41 -0.32 -6.50
C LEU A 112 -24.27 1.06 -5.84
N ALA A 113 -24.85 1.26 -4.66
CA ALA A 113 -24.77 2.53 -3.96
C ALA A 113 -23.33 2.86 -3.56
N SER A 114 -22.62 1.90 -2.98
CA SER A 114 -21.22 2.06 -2.59
C SER A 114 -20.31 2.36 -3.78
N TRP A 115 -20.54 1.69 -4.91
CA TRP A 115 -19.77 1.92 -6.12
C TRP A 115 -20.02 3.31 -6.73
N VAL A 116 -21.27 3.77 -6.74
CA VAL A 116 -21.60 5.12 -7.23
C VAL A 116 -20.90 6.20 -6.39
N ILE A 117 -20.92 6.06 -5.06
CA ILE A 117 -20.21 6.97 -4.17
C ILE A 117 -18.70 6.94 -4.46
N PHE A 118 -18.11 5.76 -4.54
CA PHE A 118 -16.69 5.62 -4.84
C PHE A 118 -16.29 6.33 -6.13
N VAL A 119 -17.07 6.17 -7.21
CA VAL A 119 -16.82 6.83 -8.50
C VAL A 119 -16.99 8.35 -8.41
N LEU A 120 -17.97 8.83 -7.63
CA LEU A 120 -18.22 10.28 -7.48
C LEU A 120 -17.12 10.97 -6.67
N MET A 121 -16.60 10.30 -5.63
CA MET A 121 -15.54 10.84 -4.78
C MET A 121 -14.18 10.82 -5.46
N ASP A 122 -13.95 9.85 -6.30
CA ASP A 122 -12.64 9.58 -6.85
C ASP A 122 -12.63 9.67 -8.38
N TYR A 123 -13.06 10.83 -8.90
CA TYR A 123 -13.06 11.06 -10.35
C TYR A 123 -11.63 11.03 -10.94
N ARG A 124 -10.61 11.32 -10.15
CA ARG A 124 -9.20 11.23 -10.53
C ARG A 124 -8.74 9.78 -10.72
N TYR A 125 -9.42 8.83 -10.09
CA TYR A 125 -9.12 7.40 -10.14
C TYR A 125 -10.14 6.61 -10.98
N ILE A 126 -10.63 7.20 -12.06
CA ILE A 126 -11.48 6.47 -13.04
C ILE A 126 -10.82 5.14 -13.43
N ARG A 127 -9.49 5.07 -13.50
CA ARG A 127 -8.74 3.80 -13.67
C ARG A 127 -9.08 2.80 -12.56
N GLY A 128 -9.03 3.20 -11.30
CA GLY A 128 -9.39 2.34 -10.16
C GLY A 128 -10.83 1.84 -10.25
N ALA A 129 -11.78 2.70 -10.60
CA ALA A 129 -13.17 2.30 -10.84
C ALA A 129 -13.26 1.23 -11.95
N PHE A 130 -12.53 1.36 -13.05
CA PHE A 130 -12.50 0.36 -14.12
C PHE A 130 -11.81 -0.94 -13.69
N LEU A 131 -10.79 -0.90 -12.86
CA LEU A 131 -10.15 -2.10 -12.30
C LEU A 131 -11.10 -2.88 -11.39
N LEU A 132 -11.97 -2.19 -10.65
CA LEU A 132 -12.96 -2.77 -9.75
C LEU A 132 -14.22 -3.26 -10.49
N LEU A 133 -14.53 -2.66 -11.64
CA LEU A 133 -15.71 -2.97 -12.45
C LEU A 133 -15.91 -4.47 -12.70
N PRO A 134 -14.92 -5.27 -13.12
CA PRO A 134 -15.14 -6.68 -13.40
C PRO A 134 -15.69 -7.44 -12.18
N THR A 135 -15.16 -7.18 -10.99
CA THR A 135 -15.62 -7.82 -9.75
C THR A 135 -17.05 -7.39 -9.40
N ILE A 136 -17.34 -6.10 -9.47
CA ILE A 136 -18.67 -5.54 -9.18
C ILE A 136 -19.70 -6.04 -10.18
N TYR A 137 -19.42 -5.97 -11.47
CA TYR A 137 -20.32 -6.50 -12.49
C TYR A 137 -20.50 -8.02 -12.37
N GLY A 138 -19.45 -8.76 -12.04
CA GLY A 138 -19.53 -10.17 -11.78
C GLY A 138 -20.49 -10.50 -10.63
N ILE A 139 -20.37 -9.79 -9.50
CA ILE A 139 -21.27 -9.96 -8.33
C ILE A 139 -22.73 -9.64 -8.72
N LEU A 140 -22.95 -8.53 -9.43
CA LEU A 140 -24.29 -8.13 -9.88
C LEU A 140 -24.90 -9.13 -10.85
N LEU A 141 -24.17 -9.55 -11.87
CA LEU A 141 -24.62 -10.53 -12.85
C LEU A 141 -24.92 -11.87 -12.19
N LEU A 142 -24.03 -12.32 -11.31
CA LEU A 142 -24.17 -13.59 -10.61
C LEU A 142 -25.39 -13.58 -9.68
N GLY A 143 -25.49 -12.55 -8.83
CA GLY A 143 -26.62 -12.40 -7.91
C GLY A 143 -27.94 -12.31 -8.65
N THR A 144 -28.02 -11.52 -9.73
CA THR A 144 -29.21 -11.38 -10.55
C THR A 144 -29.59 -12.68 -11.25
N ALA A 145 -28.60 -13.35 -11.88
CA ALA A 145 -28.84 -14.61 -12.58
C ALA A 145 -29.39 -15.71 -11.66
N ILE A 146 -28.82 -15.83 -10.47
CA ILE A 146 -29.25 -16.83 -9.47
C ILE A 146 -30.60 -16.44 -8.86
N ALA A 147 -30.81 -15.17 -8.54
CA ALA A 147 -32.06 -14.70 -7.93
C ALA A 147 -33.26 -14.82 -8.88
N VAL A 148 -33.06 -14.60 -10.18
CA VAL A 148 -34.15 -14.63 -11.18
C VAL A 148 -34.45 -16.05 -11.68
N LYS A 149 -33.42 -16.81 -12.01
CA LYS A 149 -33.60 -18.12 -12.67
C LYS A 149 -33.16 -19.34 -11.84
N GLY A 150 -32.58 -19.10 -10.68
CA GLY A 150 -31.97 -20.17 -9.88
C GLY A 150 -30.59 -20.59 -10.42
N PRO A 151 -30.05 -21.72 -9.92
CA PRO A 151 -28.75 -22.20 -10.35
C PRO A 151 -28.79 -22.68 -11.81
N PRO A 152 -27.64 -22.61 -12.50
CA PRO A 152 -27.54 -23.11 -13.87
C PRO A 152 -27.83 -24.63 -13.89
N GLY A 153 -28.72 -25.04 -14.77
CA GLY A 153 -29.03 -26.44 -15.04
C GLY A 153 -28.67 -26.83 -16.47
N LEU A 154 -28.42 -28.10 -16.72
CA LEU A 154 -28.23 -28.60 -18.08
C LEU A 154 -29.55 -28.57 -18.85
N PRO A 155 -29.53 -28.33 -20.18
CA PRO A 155 -30.73 -28.38 -20.99
C PRO A 155 -31.39 -29.77 -20.96
N ASP A 156 -32.67 -29.81 -20.63
CA ASP A 156 -33.44 -31.06 -20.70
C ASP A 156 -33.76 -31.43 -22.17
N SER A 157 -33.74 -32.70 -22.46
CA SER A 157 -34.10 -33.21 -23.78
C SER A 157 -35.55 -32.88 -24.20
N LYS A 158 -36.43 -32.68 -23.21
CA LYS A 158 -37.85 -32.33 -23.40
C LYS A 158 -38.10 -30.83 -23.65
N GLN A 159 -37.11 -29.98 -23.47
CA GLN A 159 -37.22 -28.53 -23.68
C GLN A 159 -37.32 -28.19 -25.17
N SER A 160 -38.11 -27.17 -25.48
CA SER A 160 -38.12 -26.55 -26.83
C SER A 160 -36.77 -25.92 -27.17
N TRP A 161 -36.48 -25.71 -28.42
CA TRP A 161 -35.23 -25.06 -28.87
C TRP A 161 -35.03 -23.67 -28.25
N LYS A 162 -36.10 -22.92 -28.08
CA LYS A 162 -36.06 -21.59 -27.46
C LYS A 162 -35.71 -21.68 -25.96
N GLU A 163 -36.26 -22.65 -25.25
CA GLU A 163 -35.96 -22.90 -23.83
C GLU A 163 -34.52 -23.40 -23.63
N LYS A 164 -34.05 -24.28 -24.52
CA LYS A 164 -32.65 -24.73 -24.54
C LYS A 164 -31.69 -23.56 -24.74
N GLY A 165 -31.99 -22.68 -25.70
CA GLY A 165 -31.19 -21.49 -25.93
C GLY A 165 -31.12 -20.55 -24.71
N THR A 166 -32.24 -20.33 -24.02
CA THR A 166 -32.28 -19.54 -22.76
C THR A 166 -31.55 -20.21 -21.61
N THR A 167 -31.54 -21.51 -21.54
CA THR A 167 -30.78 -22.27 -20.51
C THR A 167 -29.31 -22.17 -20.78
N VAL A 168 -28.85 -22.36 -22.01
CA VAL A 168 -27.44 -22.19 -22.40
C VAL A 168 -26.96 -20.79 -22.11
N LEU A 169 -27.74 -19.77 -22.50
CA LEU A 169 -27.38 -18.38 -22.22
C LEU A 169 -27.26 -18.12 -20.69
N HIS A 170 -28.17 -18.68 -19.91
CA HIS A 170 -28.10 -18.57 -18.46
C HIS A 170 -26.83 -19.22 -17.86
N VAL A 171 -26.47 -20.43 -18.33
CA VAL A 171 -25.21 -21.08 -17.94
C VAL A 171 -24.00 -20.20 -18.31
N LEU A 172 -23.97 -19.64 -19.52
CA LEU A 172 -22.89 -18.77 -19.97
C LEU A 172 -22.79 -17.49 -19.13
N VAL A 173 -23.91 -16.85 -18.80
CA VAL A 173 -23.95 -15.64 -17.94
C VAL A 173 -23.43 -15.95 -16.55
N VAL A 174 -23.85 -17.07 -15.95
CA VAL A 174 -23.39 -17.48 -14.61
C VAL A 174 -21.90 -17.81 -14.65
N PHE A 175 -21.44 -18.51 -15.69
CA PHE A 175 -20.02 -18.82 -15.86
C PHE A 175 -19.18 -17.56 -16.01
N LEU A 176 -19.59 -16.63 -16.89
CA LEU A 176 -18.90 -15.35 -17.07
C LEU A 176 -18.88 -14.53 -15.77
N ALA A 177 -19.99 -14.47 -15.07
CA ALA A 177 -20.09 -13.77 -13.80
C ALA A 177 -19.17 -14.39 -12.74
N ALA A 178 -19.14 -15.73 -12.64
CA ALA A 178 -18.23 -16.43 -11.75
C ALA A 178 -16.76 -16.17 -12.10
N TRP A 179 -16.44 -16.15 -13.41
CA TRP A 179 -15.09 -15.82 -13.89
C TRP A 179 -14.67 -14.39 -13.51
N LEU A 180 -15.57 -13.42 -13.62
CA LEU A 180 -15.31 -12.03 -13.26
C LEU A 180 -15.14 -11.84 -11.75
N VAL A 181 -15.93 -12.56 -10.94
CA VAL A 181 -15.85 -12.48 -9.46
C VAL A 181 -14.65 -13.25 -8.92
N MET A 182 -14.33 -14.37 -9.55
CA MET A 182 -13.30 -15.31 -9.08
C MET A 182 -12.20 -15.49 -10.12
N PRO A 183 -11.32 -14.49 -10.29
CA PRO A 183 -10.20 -14.60 -11.23
C PRO A 183 -9.24 -15.76 -10.89
N GLY A 184 -9.28 -16.26 -9.65
CA GLY A 184 -8.48 -17.40 -9.21
C GLY A 184 -8.95 -18.79 -9.71
N ILE A 185 -10.14 -18.92 -10.34
CA ILE A 185 -10.57 -20.22 -10.91
C ILE A 185 -9.56 -20.78 -11.92
N PRO A 186 -9.02 -19.99 -12.88
CA PRO A 186 -7.99 -20.47 -13.80
C PRO A 186 -6.73 -20.98 -13.11
N ALA A 187 -6.34 -20.36 -11.98
CA ALA A 187 -5.20 -20.80 -11.19
C ALA A 187 -5.49 -22.12 -10.46
N LEU A 188 -6.67 -22.23 -9.84
CA LEU A 188 -7.09 -23.48 -9.16
C LEU A 188 -7.12 -24.70 -10.08
N ILE A 189 -7.38 -24.51 -11.36
CA ILE A 189 -7.39 -25.58 -12.37
C ILE A 189 -6.08 -25.64 -13.18
N GLY A 190 -5.05 -24.91 -12.76
CA GLY A 190 -3.71 -24.95 -13.36
C GLY A 190 -3.57 -24.29 -14.73
N ILE A 191 -4.53 -23.44 -15.14
CA ILE A 191 -4.46 -22.72 -16.43
C ILE A 191 -3.71 -21.40 -16.28
N ALA A 192 -3.86 -20.70 -15.16
CA ALA A 192 -3.12 -19.47 -14.89
C ALA A 192 -1.75 -19.79 -14.27
N PRO A 193 -0.65 -19.20 -14.75
CA PRO A 193 0.65 -19.37 -14.14
C PRO A 193 0.71 -18.73 -12.75
N SER A 194 1.50 -19.32 -11.85
CA SER A 194 1.81 -18.72 -10.55
C SER A 194 2.90 -17.63 -10.69
N PRO A 195 2.94 -16.67 -9.74
CA PRO A 195 4.04 -15.71 -9.66
C PRO A 195 5.40 -16.40 -9.55
N PRO A 196 6.50 -15.68 -9.79
CA PRO A 196 7.83 -16.19 -9.45
C PRO A 196 7.91 -16.50 -7.96
N ASP A 197 8.72 -17.47 -7.60
CA ASP A 197 9.13 -17.64 -6.20
C ASP A 197 10.01 -16.44 -5.79
N ALA A 198 10.12 -16.17 -4.49
CA ALA A 198 11.12 -15.23 -3.97
C ALA A 198 12.53 -15.59 -4.48
N PRO A 199 13.45 -14.63 -4.65
CA PRO A 199 14.82 -14.94 -5.03
C PRO A 199 15.43 -16.01 -4.11
N ALA A 200 15.91 -17.11 -4.67
CA ALA A 200 16.43 -18.23 -3.87
C ALA A 200 17.80 -17.93 -3.24
N MET A 201 18.50 -16.94 -3.74
CA MET A 201 19.79 -16.46 -3.23
C MET A 201 20.07 -15.05 -3.73
N GLY A 202 20.97 -14.36 -3.07
CA GLY A 202 21.34 -12.99 -3.41
C GLY A 202 20.33 -11.97 -2.89
N TYR A 203 20.23 -10.84 -3.57
CA TYR A 203 19.36 -9.74 -3.16
C TYR A 203 17.88 -10.13 -3.24
N GLY A 204 17.13 -9.83 -2.16
CA GLY A 204 15.73 -10.18 -1.99
C GLY A 204 15.44 -11.59 -1.51
N ALA A 205 16.48 -12.40 -1.20
CA ALA A 205 16.30 -13.76 -0.71
C ALA A 205 16.19 -13.81 0.82
N GLU A 206 17.15 -13.20 1.51
CA GLU A 206 17.22 -13.11 2.98
C GLU A 206 17.77 -11.74 3.35
N ALA A 207 17.35 -11.22 4.50
CA ALA A 207 17.74 -9.88 4.95
C ALA A 207 19.27 -9.68 5.01
N GLY A 208 20.01 -10.66 5.47
CA GLY A 208 21.47 -10.59 5.52
C GLY A 208 22.08 -11.50 6.59
N PRO A 209 23.43 -11.56 6.69
CA PRO A 209 24.11 -12.53 7.52
C PRO A 209 24.21 -12.15 9.00
N PHE A 210 23.91 -10.90 9.38
CA PHE A 210 24.18 -10.43 10.73
C PHE A 210 22.93 -10.45 11.61
N ASP A 211 23.08 -11.00 12.83
CA ASP A 211 22.10 -10.81 13.89
C ASP A 211 22.02 -9.34 14.29
N ARG A 212 20.93 -8.94 14.93
CA ARG A 212 20.66 -7.54 15.27
C ARG A 212 19.98 -7.38 16.61
N THR A 213 20.15 -6.21 17.21
CA THR A 213 19.48 -5.81 18.46
C THR A 213 18.86 -4.43 18.27
N THR A 214 17.57 -4.30 18.59
CA THR A 214 16.86 -3.02 18.56
C THR A 214 16.78 -2.44 19.98
N ILE A 215 17.17 -1.18 20.13
CA ILE A 215 17.14 -0.42 21.36
C ILE A 215 16.21 0.78 21.13
N ARG A 216 15.34 1.06 22.09
CA ARG A 216 14.41 2.17 22.04
C ARG A 216 14.91 3.32 22.88
N TYR A 217 14.96 4.50 22.33
CA TYR A 217 15.29 5.75 22.98
C TYR A 217 14.14 6.75 22.83
N ALA A 218 13.52 7.15 23.92
CA ALA A 218 12.53 8.22 23.90
C ALA A 218 13.22 9.57 23.69
N TYR A 219 12.62 10.45 22.91
CA TYR A 219 13.06 11.83 22.76
C TYR A 219 11.96 12.81 23.19
N GLU A 220 12.35 14.01 23.55
CA GLU A 220 11.42 15.05 23.99
C GLU A 220 10.87 15.80 22.78
N LEU A 221 9.55 15.97 22.73
CA LEU A 221 8.93 16.85 21.75
C LEU A 221 9.20 18.31 22.08
N PRO A 222 9.38 19.19 21.09
CA PRO A 222 9.41 20.62 21.30
C PRO A 222 8.14 21.12 22.02
N ASP A 223 8.27 22.12 22.90
CA ASP A 223 7.16 22.70 23.66
C ASP A 223 6.00 23.16 22.76
N ASP A 224 6.32 23.71 21.59
CA ASP A 224 5.36 24.16 20.58
C ASP A 224 4.51 23.00 20.06
N VAL A 225 5.13 21.83 19.83
CA VAL A 225 4.44 20.62 19.37
C VAL A 225 3.55 20.06 20.48
N VAL A 226 4.07 20.01 21.71
CA VAL A 226 3.28 19.57 22.88
C VAL A 226 2.05 20.46 23.07
N ALA A 227 2.20 21.78 22.91
CA ALA A 227 1.10 22.73 23.03
C ALA A 227 -0.01 22.55 22.00
N ILE A 228 0.34 22.12 20.78
CA ILE A 228 -0.60 21.88 19.67
C ILE A 228 -1.25 20.51 19.78
N GLN A 229 -0.50 19.51 20.19
CA GLN A 229 -0.97 18.12 20.26
C GLN A 229 -2.16 17.95 21.23
N GLY A 230 -2.23 18.81 22.26
CA GLY A 230 -3.25 18.67 23.30
C GLY A 230 -3.08 17.39 24.13
N PRO A 231 -4.01 17.09 25.04
CA PRO A 231 -3.99 15.84 25.80
C PRO A 231 -4.33 14.69 24.85
N THR A 232 -3.36 13.82 24.57
CA THR A 232 -3.61 12.55 23.89
C THR A 232 -4.18 11.54 24.86
N GLU A 233 -5.18 10.76 24.42
CA GLU A 233 -5.77 9.67 25.23
C GLU A 233 -4.77 8.51 25.43
N GLU A 234 -3.72 8.45 24.60
CA GLU A 234 -2.66 7.46 24.68
C GLU A 234 -1.32 8.15 24.93
N ASP A 235 -0.53 7.64 25.86
CA ASP A 235 0.87 8.01 26.08
C ASP A 235 1.68 7.52 24.88
N ILE A 236 1.59 8.22 23.75
CA ILE A 236 2.43 7.95 22.58
C ILE A 236 3.84 8.41 22.92
N GLU A 237 4.66 7.47 23.31
CA GLU A 237 6.08 7.74 23.53
C GLU A 237 6.77 7.87 22.17
N PHE A 238 7.19 9.10 21.83
CA PHE A 238 7.99 9.36 20.65
C PHE A 238 9.39 8.81 20.86
N SER A 239 9.83 8.00 19.91
CA SER A 239 11.05 7.22 20.08
C SER A 239 11.87 7.18 18.79
N VAL A 240 13.17 7.10 18.99
CA VAL A 240 14.13 6.61 18.02
C VAL A 240 14.39 5.14 18.36
N TYR A 241 14.03 4.25 17.44
CA TYR A 241 14.41 2.84 17.56
C TYR A 241 15.72 2.65 16.80
N LEU A 242 16.76 2.27 17.52
CA LEU A 242 18.08 2.06 16.97
C LEU A 242 18.34 0.56 16.83
N THR A 243 18.35 0.04 15.62
CA THR A 243 18.67 -1.35 15.32
C THR A 243 20.11 -1.47 14.92
N LEU A 244 20.87 -2.25 15.69
CA LEU A 244 22.32 -2.40 15.61
C LEU A 244 22.69 -3.79 15.11
N PRO A 245 23.54 -3.95 14.10
CA PRO A 245 24.02 -5.24 13.64
C PRO A 245 25.09 -5.80 14.59
N HIS A 246 25.09 -7.11 14.81
CA HIS A 246 26.18 -7.82 15.47
C HIS A 246 27.26 -8.18 14.44
N LEU A 247 28.24 -7.31 14.27
CA LEU A 247 29.32 -7.52 13.32
C LEU A 247 30.46 -8.32 13.97
N PRO A 248 31.11 -9.24 13.22
CA PRO A 248 32.31 -9.89 13.69
C PRO A 248 33.48 -8.89 13.85
N GLU A 249 34.36 -9.12 14.81
CA GLU A 249 35.61 -8.37 14.92
C GLU A 249 36.57 -8.80 13.79
N GLU A 250 36.48 -8.11 12.67
CA GLU A 250 37.35 -8.35 11.51
C GLU A 250 38.28 -7.16 11.28
N PRO A 251 39.55 -7.41 10.92
CA PRO A 251 40.49 -6.35 10.56
C PRO A 251 39.96 -5.56 9.33
N GLY A 252 39.85 -4.24 9.45
CA GLY A 252 39.41 -3.38 8.38
C GLY A 252 37.98 -2.90 8.50
N ILE A 253 37.20 -3.40 9.47
CA ILE A 253 35.90 -2.82 9.82
C ILE A 253 36.12 -1.86 10.99
N GLU A 254 36.15 -0.56 10.71
CA GLU A 254 36.35 0.50 11.72
C GLU A 254 35.03 1.12 12.20
N GLY A 255 33.97 0.98 11.40
CA GLY A 255 32.68 1.58 11.70
C GLY A 255 31.52 1.01 10.89
N VAL A 256 30.35 1.52 11.19
CA VAL A 256 29.05 1.07 10.69
C VAL A 256 28.30 2.25 10.12
N PRO A 257 27.88 2.26 8.84
CA PRO A 257 27.13 3.37 8.26
C PRO A 257 25.74 3.49 8.88
N LEU A 258 25.14 4.66 8.74
CA LEU A 258 23.82 5.00 9.30
C LEU A 258 22.73 4.92 8.24
N ALA A 259 21.60 4.30 8.60
CA ALA A 259 20.35 4.41 7.86
C ALA A 259 19.30 5.12 8.73
N ILE A 260 18.51 6.00 8.11
CA ILE A 260 17.40 6.70 8.76
C ILE A 260 16.12 6.37 8.00
N LEU A 261 15.14 5.79 8.70
CA LEU A 261 13.87 5.35 8.13
C LEU A 261 12.68 6.07 8.77
N PHE A 262 11.79 6.61 7.93
CA PHE A 262 10.58 7.32 8.33
C PHE A 262 9.33 6.56 7.94
N HIS A 263 8.36 6.47 8.88
CA HIS A 263 7.11 5.75 8.67
C HIS A 263 6.04 6.55 7.91
N ALA A 264 5.00 5.85 7.44
CA ALA A 264 3.84 6.46 6.79
C ALA A 264 2.92 7.19 7.79
N PHE A 265 1.98 7.98 7.25
CA PHE A 265 0.92 8.61 8.02
C PHE A 265 0.12 7.55 8.80
N ASN A 266 -0.16 7.84 10.07
CA ASN A 266 -0.95 7.00 10.97
C ASN A 266 -0.46 5.53 11.09
N ASN A 267 0.83 5.29 10.82
CA ASN A 267 1.45 3.99 10.97
C ASN A 267 2.82 4.09 11.69
N PRO A 268 2.86 4.59 12.94
CA PRO A 268 4.12 4.83 13.67
C PRO A 268 4.74 3.55 14.24
N SER A 269 4.08 2.38 14.13
CA SER A 269 4.62 1.14 14.68
C SER A 269 5.84 0.67 13.90
N ILE A 270 6.92 0.39 14.62
CA ILE A 270 8.11 -0.24 14.05
C ILE A 270 7.79 -1.62 13.44
N ASP A 271 6.78 -2.32 13.99
CA ASP A 271 6.40 -3.66 13.54
C ASP A 271 5.96 -3.69 12.08
N SER A 272 5.43 -2.58 11.56
CA SER A 272 5.02 -2.47 10.16
C SER A 272 6.21 -2.38 9.18
N TYR A 273 7.42 -2.17 9.69
CA TYR A 273 8.62 -1.97 8.86
C TYR A 273 9.80 -2.85 9.32
N THR A 274 9.53 -3.88 10.12
CA THR A 274 10.56 -4.76 10.67
C THR A 274 11.38 -5.42 9.56
N ASP A 275 10.72 -5.92 8.51
CA ASP A 275 11.42 -6.55 7.39
C ASP A 275 12.36 -5.58 6.67
N TRP A 276 11.92 -4.33 6.44
CA TRP A 276 12.77 -3.30 5.84
C TRP A 276 13.99 -2.99 6.73
N ILE A 277 13.76 -2.78 8.02
CA ILE A 277 14.82 -2.55 9.02
C ILE A 277 15.80 -3.72 9.03
N ASP A 278 15.28 -4.94 8.93
CA ASP A 278 16.04 -6.16 8.91
C ASP A 278 16.96 -6.25 7.69
N HIS A 279 16.44 -5.94 6.50
CA HIS A 279 17.23 -5.93 5.27
C HIS A 279 18.35 -4.88 5.27
N LEU A 280 18.16 -3.73 5.91
CA LEU A 280 19.21 -2.74 6.09
C LEU A 280 20.23 -3.16 7.17
N SER A 281 19.75 -3.57 8.36
CA SER A 281 20.60 -3.81 9.50
C SER A 281 21.40 -5.12 9.38
N ALA A 282 20.77 -6.19 8.89
CA ALA A 282 21.47 -7.48 8.72
C ALA A 282 22.54 -7.47 7.62
N LYS A 283 22.60 -6.41 6.80
CA LYS A 283 23.71 -6.13 5.86
C LYS A 283 24.87 -5.37 6.51
N GLY A 284 24.68 -4.84 7.70
CA GLY A 284 25.72 -4.18 8.48
C GLY A 284 25.55 -2.67 8.58
N MET A 285 24.31 -2.17 8.58
CA MET A 285 23.99 -0.78 8.85
C MET A 285 23.38 -0.60 10.25
N VAL A 286 23.69 0.49 10.91
CA VAL A 286 22.88 0.97 12.04
C VAL A 286 21.63 1.63 11.48
N VAL A 287 20.46 1.13 11.85
CA VAL A 287 19.17 1.68 11.37
C VAL A 287 18.50 2.45 12.49
N ALA A 288 18.26 3.74 12.27
CA ALA A 288 17.47 4.61 13.12
C ALA A 288 16.06 4.74 12.51
N TYR A 289 15.09 4.05 13.08
CA TYR A 289 13.68 4.26 12.76
C TYR A 289 13.15 5.41 13.61
N ILE A 290 12.69 6.46 12.94
CA ILE A 290 12.20 7.69 13.57
C ILE A 290 10.69 7.63 13.71
N GLN A 291 10.21 7.50 14.94
CA GLN A 291 8.80 7.63 15.25
C GLN A 291 8.48 9.11 15.46
N TYR A 292 7.55 9.65 14.69
CA TYR A 292 7.11 11.04 14.78
C TYR A 292 5.58 11.12 14.76
N PRO A 293 4.96 12.17 15.36
CA PRO A 293 3.51 12.28 15.41
C PRO A 293 2.94 12.60 14.03
N THR A 294 1.93 11.85 13.60
CA THR A 294 1.25 12.07 12.32
C THR A 294 -0.13 12.71 12.47
N ASP A 295 -0.74 12.62 13.64
CA ASP A 295 -2.09 13.07 13.97
C ASP A 295 -2.16 14.48 14.58
N ILE A 296 -1.05 15.20 14.61
CA ILE A 296 -1.01 16.58 15.12
C ILE A 296 -1.79 17.51 14.20
N ARG A 297 -2.77 18.20 14.78
CA ARG A 297 -3.67 19.12 14.07
C ARG A 297 -3.72 20.46 14.79
N PRO A 298 -3.00 21.47 14.32
CA PRO A 298 -2.89 22.77 15.01
C PRO A 298 -4.23 23.50 15.19
N ASP A 299 -5.19 23.27 14.32
CA ASP A 299 -6.49 23.95 14.28
C ASP A 299 -7.66 23.09 14.79
N GLY A 300 -7.39 21.85 15.21
CA GLY A 300 -8.40 20.91 15.64
C GLY A 300 -9.30 20.40 14.51
N GLY A 301 -8.96 20.68 13.26
CA GLY A 301 -9.69 20.23 12.08
C GLY A 301 -9.48 18.77 11.75
N ASP A 302 -10.51 18.13 11.19
CA ASP A 302 -10.48 16.71 10.79
C ASP A 302 -9.96 16.47 9.36
N ASP A 303 -9.37 17.50 8.72
CA ASP A 303 -8.98 17.45 7.31
C ASP A 303 -7.71 16.62 7.08
N PHE A 304 -7.89 15.30 7.13
CA PHE A 304 -6.93 14.33 6.62
C PHE A 304 -6.63 14.54 5.11
N GLU A 305 -7.65 14.93 4.33
CA GLU A 305 -7.52 15.13 2.89
C GLU A 305 -6.64 16.32 2.50
N ALA A 306 -6.78 17.44 3.19
CA ALA A 306 -5.99 18.62 2.90
C ALA A 306 -4.47 18.37 3.02
N THR A 307 -4.09 17.44 3.89
CA THR A 307 -2.68 17.11 4.16
C THR A 307 -2.05 16.20 3.10
N ILE A 308 -2.83 15.34 2.43
CA ILE A 308 -2.31 14.30 1.53
C ILE A 308 -2.65 14.57 0.06
N VAL A 309 -3.89 14.98 -0.22
CA VAL A 309 -4.43 14.96 -1.58
C VAL A 309 -3.95 16.12 -2.45
N ASN A 310 -3.71 17.29 -1.90
CA ASN A 310 -3.39 18.46 -2.70
C ASN A 310 -1.90 18.70 -2.95
N GLY A 311 -1.00 17.89 -2.34
CA GLY A 311 0.46 18.07 -2.53
C GLY A 311 1.00 19.47 -2.22
N THR A 312 0.12 20.37 -1.83
CA THR A 312 0.39 21.77 -1.56
C THR A 312 -0.14 22.10 -0.17
N SER A 313 0.80 22.34 0.73
CA SER A 313 0.71 23.41 1.70
C SER A 313 -0.48 23.48 2.66
N ASP A 314 -0.93 22.37 3.26
CA ASP A 314 -1.45 22.55 4.60
C ASP A 314 -0.27 22.55 5.58
N TRP A 315 0.44 23.59 5.40
CA TRP A 315 1.64 23.96 6.09
C TRP A 315 1.53 23.88 7.62
N PRO A 316 0.42 24.30 8.25
CA PRO A 316 0.25 24.16 9.68
C PRO A 316 0.43 22.73 10.20
N HIS A 317 0.06 21.71 9.41
CA HIS A 317 0.18 20.31 9.83
C HIS A 317 1.60 19.74 9.64
N HIS A 318 2.39 20.27 8.70
CA HIS A 318 3.74 19.79 8.43
C HIS A 318 4.76 20.32 9.45
N VAL A 319 4.62 21.58 9.88
CA VAL A 319 5.53 22.24 10.82
C VAL A 319 5.76 21.42 12.09
N PRO A 320 4.73 21.04 12.87
CA PRO A 320 4.93 20.30 14.11
C PRO A 320 5.55 18.92 13.88
N ARG A 321 5.25 18.27 12.75
CA ARG A 321 5.87 16.99 12.40
C ARG A 321 7.35 17.15 12.10
N MET A 322 7.72 18.19 11.34
CA MET A 322 9.12 18.47 11.01
C MET A 322 9.92 18.90 12.23
N LEU A 323 9.35 19.70 13.14
CA LEU A 323 9.98 20.04 14.43
C LEU A 323 10.22 18.79 15.30
N SER A 324 9.29 17.85 15.28
CA SER A 324 9.46 16.56 15.97
C SER A 324 10.58 15.73 15.35
N ILE A 325 10.65 15.67 14.03
CA ILE A 325 11.73 14.97 13.30
C ILE A 325 13.08 15.64 13.61
N GLU A 326 13.14 16.96 13.59
CA GLU A 326 14.36 17.70 13.94
C GLU A 326 14.83 17.37 15.37
N SER A 327 13.90 17.35 16.34
CA SER A 327 14.20 16.95 17.73
C SER A 327 14.70 15.51 17.81
N ALA A 328 14.07 14.57 17.09
CA ALA A 328 14.52 13.19 17.01
C ALA A 328 15.92 13.04 16.43
N LEU A 329 16.23 13.77 15.34
CA LEU A 329 17.56 13.74 14.71
C LEU A 329 18.62 14.37 15.61
N GLN A 330 18.31 15.47 16.33
CA GLN A 330 19.19 16.05 17.33
C GLN A 330 19.46 15.07 18.47
N HIS A 331 18.43 14.37 18.95
CA HIS A 331 18.58 13.33 19.96
C HIS A 331 19.46 12.19 19.46
N LEU A 332 19.22 11.69 18.24
CA LEU A 332 20.06 10.68 17.60
C LEU A 332 21.50 11.15 17.47
N ASN A 333 21.73 12.39 17.05
CA ASN A 333 23.09 12.95 16.98
C ASN A 333 23.77 12.92 18.35
N GLY A 334 23.03 13.27 19.41
CA GLY A 334 23.52 13.16 20.79
C GLY A 334 23.94 11.74 21.16
N LEU A 335 23.14 10.72 20.79
CA LEU A 335 23.44 9.30 21.06
C LEU A 335 24.69 8.81 20.34
N ILE A 336 24.85 9.14 19.05
CA ILE A 336 25.97 8.63 18.23
C ILE A 336 27.29 9.36 18.47
N THR A 337 27.24 10.61 18.98
CA THR A 337 28.43 11.43 19.25
C THR A 337 28.83 11.45 20.73
N ALA A 338 28.04 10.87 21.62
CA ALA A 338 28.28 10.84 23.05
C ALA A 338 29.64 10.21 23.40
N SER A 339 30.32 10.81 24.40
CA SER A 339 31.55 10.27 24.97
C SER A 339 31.52 10.40 26.50
N PRO A 340 31.41 9.31 27.26
CA PRO A 340 31.30 7.91 26.77
C PRO A 340 29.99 7.67 26.00
N ARG A 341 30.02 6.72 25.07
CA ARG A 341 28.84 6.28 24.33
C ARG A 341 27.91 5.50 25.26
N ASP A 342 26.63 5.41 24.89
CA ASP A 342 25.63 4.65 25.64
C ASP A 342 26.04 3.16 25.79
N ALA A 343 25.91 2.62 27.00
CA ALA A 343 26.36 1.27 27.29
C ALA A 343 25.62 0.16 26.49
N ALA A 344 24.35 0.38 26.12
CA ALA A 344 23.61 -0.59 25.33
C ALA A 344 24.13 -0.63 23.88
N ILE A 345 24.51 0.53 23.33
CA ILE A 345 25.16 0.62 22.01
C ILE A 345 26.54 -0.03 22.07
N ASP A 346 27.35 0.26 23.12
CA ASP A 346 28.69 -0.31 23.30
C ASP A 346 28.66 -1.85 23.42
N ASN A 347 27.65 -2.39 24.08
CA ASN A 347 27.49 -3.84 24.23
C ASN A 347 27.27 -4.57 22.89
N VAL A 348 26.71 -3.89 21.86
CA VAL A 348 26.46 -4.48 20.54
C VAL A 348 27.61 -4.18 19.58
N LEU A 349 28.01 -2.91 19.48
CA LEU A 349 28.99 -2.47 18.49
C LEU A 349 30.45 -2.60 18.96
N GLY A 350 30.68 -2.77 20.27
CA GLY A 350 32.05 -2.84 20.82
C GLY A 350 32.87 -1.59 20.47
N ASN A 351 33.99 -1.79 19.79
CA ASN A 351 34.88 -0.71 19.39
C ASN A 351 34.48 -0.02 18.05
N LEU A 352 33.44 -0.52 17.35
CA LEU A 352 33.03 0.04 16.08
C LEU A 352 32.36 1.40 16.28
N THR A 353 32.65 2.36 15.41
CA THR A 353 32.02 3.70 15.42
C THR A 353 30.84 3.74 14.49
N ILE A 354 29.80 4.53 14.82
CA ILE A 354 28.74 4.83 13.87
C ILE A 354 29.27 5.89 12.92
N MET A 355 29.13 5.67 11.61
CA MET A 355 29.70 6.48 10.54
C MET A 355 28.59 7.22 9.75
N PRO A 356 28.00 8.31 10.29
CA PRO A 356 26.89 9.01 9.66
C PRO A 356 27.29 9.75 8.37
N GLN A 357 28.59 9.92 8.07
CA GLN A 357 29.07 10.43 6.80
C GLN A 357 28.74 9.53 5.60
N HIS A 358 28.42 8.25 5.85
CA HIS A 358 27.87 7.30 4.89
C HIS A 358 26.41 7.05 5.29
N LEU A 359 25.47 7.69 4.59
CA LEU A 359 24.08 7.80 4.97
C LEU A 359 23.17 7.11 3.95
N TRP A 360 22.29 6.25 4.41
CA TRP A 360 21.06 5.89 3.75
C TRP A 360 19.91 6.64 4.42
N ILE A 361 19.03 7.27 3.66
CA ILE A 361 17.87 7.98 4.21
C ILE A 361 16.64 7.74 3.32
N GLY A 362 15.54 7.35 3.94
CA GLY A 362 14.34 7.06 3.18
C GLY A 362 13.11 6.88 4.04
N GLY A 363 12.00 6.57 3.39
CA GLY A 363 10.74 6.36 4.07
C GLY A 363 9.57 6.06 3.15
N HIS A 364 8.46 5.72 3.77
CA HIS A 364 7.24 5.34 3.09
C HIS A 364 6.18 6.47 3.20
N SER A 365 5.50 6.77 2.09
CA SER A 365 4.36 7.68 2.06
C SER A 365 4.72 9.06 2.63
N LEU A 366 4.13 9.49 3.74
CA LEU A 366 4.48 10.75 4.41
C LEU A 366 5.94 10.76 4.85
N GLY A 367 6.46 9.63 5.33
CA GLY A 367 7.87 9.47 5.67
C GLY A 367 8.79 9.61 4.46
N GLY A 368 8.37 9.13 3.28
CA GLY A 368 9.09 9.35 2.02
C GLY A 368 9.20 10.84 1.67
N ALA A 369 8.14 11.62 1.93
CA ALA A 369 8.20 13.07 1.75
C ALA A 369 9.14 13.74 2.75
N TYR A 370 9.06 13.35 4.02
CA TYR A 370 9.86 13.98 5.08
C TYR A 370 11.33 13.56 5.06
N SER A 371 11.67 12.40 4.52
CA SER A 371 13.07 11.97 4.38
C SER A 371 13.91 12.95 3.57
N LEU A 372 13.31 13.61 2.56
CA LEU A 372 14.00 14.63 1.77
C LEU A 372 14.32 15.86 2.60
N GLN A 373 13.39 16.33 3.42
CA GLN A 373 13.62 17.49 4.29
C GLN A 373 14.58 17.14 5.43
N ALA A 374 14.45 15.92 5.99
CA ALA A 374 15.36 15.40 7.01
C ALA A 374 16.79 15.24 6.49
N LEU A 375 16.98 14.98 5.18
CA LEU A 375 18.31 14.97 4.55
C LEU A 375 19.03 16.31 4.73
N GLY A 376 18.32 17.44 4.55
CA GLY A 376 18.92 18.76 4.78
C GLY A 376 19.32 18.98 6.24
N MET A 377 18.50 18.53 7.18
CA MET A 377 18.83 18.55 8.60
C MET A 377 20.06 17.67 8.91
N ALA A 378 20.12 16.48 8.32
CA ALA A 378 21.25 15.56 8.45
C ALA A 378 22.55 16.16 7.89
N GLN A 379 22.50 16.81 6.71
CA GLN A 379 23.65 17.50 6.11
C GLN A 379 24.16 18.64 7.00
N ASN A 380 23.29 19.39 7.66
CA ASN A 380 23.69 20.43 8.62
C ASN A 380 24.42 19.85 9.84
N MET A 381 24.21 18.57 10.16
CA MET A 381 24.97 17.84 11.19
C MET A 381 26.25 17.20 10.65
N GLY A 382 26.56 17.37 9.36
CA GLY A 382 27.72 16.78 8.69
C GLY A 382 27.51 15.31 8.27
N TRP A 383 26.25 14.83 8.30
CA TRP A 383 25.93 13.46 7.87
C TRP A 383 25.81 13.39 6.34
N GLY A 384 26.08 12.24 5.77
CA GLY A 384 25.98 12.00 4.34
C GLY A 384 26.98 12.80 3.48
N ASN A 385 28.09 13.30 4.04
CA ASN A 385 29.05 14.12 3.32
C ASN A 385 30.07 13.34 2.49
N GLN A 386 30.05 12.00 2.56
CA GLN A 386 30.89 11.11 1.75
C GLN A 386 30.07 10.22 0.82
N THR A 387 28.96 9.72 1.31
CA THR A 387 28.04 8.87 0.55
C THR A 387 26.62 9.14 1.00
N VAL A 388 25.72 9.34 0.06
CA VAL A 388 24.27 9.47 0.32
C VAL A 388 23.49 8.52 -0.56
N LEU A 389 22.56 7.76 0.02
CA LEU A 389 21.52 7.08 -0.71
C LEU A 389 20.16 7.55 -0.19
N VAL A 390 19.34 8.05 -1.11
CA VAL A 390 17.97 8.49 -0.86
C VAL A 390 17.01 7.46 -1.44
N ASP A 391 16.01 7.03 -0.65
CA ASP A 391 14.99 6.09 -1.10
C ASP A 391 13.61 6.50 -0.62
N THR A 392 12.78 7.04 -1.51
CA THR A 392 11.42 7.45 -1.17
C THR A 392 10.39 6.51 -1.80
N GLU A 393 9.62 5.85 -0.94
CA GLU A 393 8.60 4.92 -1.36
C GLU A 393 7.22 5.59 -1.35
N MET A 394 6.64 5.80 -2.54
CA MET A 394 5.31 6.38 -2.74
C MET A 394 5.06 7.64 -1.90
N ALA A 395 5.90 8.65 -2.07
CA ALA A 395 5.89 9.87 -1.25
C ALA A 395 4.54 10.60 -1.29
N ALA A 396 4.01 10.93 -0.10
CA ALA A 396 2.67 11.52 0.05
C ALA A 396 2.61 13.03 -0.21
N ALA A 397 3.74 13.72 -0.16
CA ALA A 397 3.79 15.17 -0.33
C ALA A 397 5.07 15.59 -1.06
N ARG A 398 5.02 16.79 -1.65
CA ARG A 398 6.22 17.50 -2.13
C ARG A 398 6.90 18.19 -0.93
N PRO A 399 8.20 18.52 -0.99
CA PRO A 399 8.81 19.41 -0.01
C PRO A 399 8.07 20.75 -0.01
N VAL A 400 7.66 21.22 1.17
CA VAL A 400 6.60 22.23 1.27
C VAL A 400 7.09 23.63 1.56
N GLN A 401 8.36 23.81 2.00
CA GLN A 401 8.91 25.15 2.25
C GLN A 401 10.35 25.30 1.80
N GLU A 402 10.64 26.47 1.23
CA GLU A 402 11.98 26.82 0.80
C GLU A 402 13.03 26.73 1.93
N GLU A 403 12.66 27.07 3.18
CA GLU A 403 13.58 27.03 4.32
C GLU A 403 13.94 25.61 4.80
N TRP A 404 13.17 24.59 4.43
CA TRP A 404 13.44 23.19 4.76
C TRP A 404 13.77 22.34 3.54
N VAL A 405 13.75 22.92 2.35
CA VAL A 405 14.26 22.24 1.15
C VAL A 405 15.78 22.28 1.22
N PRO A 406 16.45 21.13 1.29
CA PRO A 406 17.90 21.10 1.30
C PRO A 406 18.46 21.63 -0.02
N ASP A 407 19.68 22.13 0.05
CA ASP A 407 20.47 22.40 -1.14
C ASP A 407 21.06 21.08 -1.67
N TYR A 408 20.33 20.45 -2.57
CA TYR A 408 20.73 19.18 -3.17
C TYR A 408 21.93 19.31 -4.12
N SER A 409 22.35 20.53 -4.47
CA SER A 409 23.57 20.76 -5.26
C SER A 409 24.85 20.38 -4.50
N ASN A 410 24.76 20.29 -3.16
CA ASN A 410 25.88 19.93 -2.28
C ASN A 410 25.96 18.44 -1.92
N LEU A 411 25.19 17.58 -2.58
CA LEU A 411 25.32 16.14 -2.38
C LEU A 411 26.69 15.64 -2.87
N PRO A 412 27.32 14.67 -2.19
CA PRO A 412 28.58 14.11 -2.64
C PRO A 412 28.44 13.43 -4.01
N GLU A 413 29.54 13.33 -4.75
CA GLU A 413 29.58 12.65 -6.06
C GLU A 413 29.06 11.19 -5.97
N ASN A 414 29.29 10.53 -4.82
CA ASN A 414 28.74 9.20 -4.52
C ASN A 414 27.34 9.30 -3.93
N SER A 415 26.38 9.78 -4.71
CA SER A 415 24.97 9.86 -4.32
C SER A 415 24.09 9.02 -5.25
N ILE A 416 23.13 8.32 -4.70
CA ILE A 416 22.07 7.60 -5.45
C ILE A 416 20.73 8.07 -4.92
N VAL A 417 19.79 8.36 -5.82
CA VAL A 417 18.44 8.79 -5.51
C VAL A 417 17.45 7.88 -6.20
N HIS A 418 16.64 7.15 -5.43
CA HIS A 418 15.51 6.39 -5.92
C HIS A 418 14.21 6.99 -5.40
N LEU A 419 13.37 7.41 -6.33
CA LEU A 419 12.02 7.89 -6.07
C LEU A 419 11.05 6.86 -6.65
N VAL A 420 10.29 6.20 -5.81
CA VAL A 420 9.50 5.02 -6.23
C VAL A 420 8.02 5.35 -6.25
N VAL A 421 7.34 4.88 -7.29
CA VAL A 421 5.90 4.98 -7.45
C VAL A 421 5.32 3.64 -7.92
N SER A 422 4.11 3.35 -7.49
CA SER A 422 3.39 2.12 -7.81
C SER A 422 2.20 2.39 -8.72
N GLU A 423 1.88 1.46 -9.66
CA GLU A 423 0.79 1.63 -10.62
C GLU A 423 -0.57 1.78 -9.95
N ASP A 424 -0.85 0.93 -8.96
CA ASP A 424 -2.12 0.91 -8.24
C ASP A 424 -2.04 1.64 -6.89
N ASP A 425 -1.14 2.61 -6.77
CA ASP A 425 -1.16 3.52 -5.63
C ASP A 425 -2.36 4.46 -5.73
N MET A 426 -3.43 4.11 -5.01
CA MET A 426 -4.65 4.90 -4.94
C MET A 426 -4.69 5.79 -3.68
N THR A 427 -3.61 5.81 -2.90
CA THR A 427 -3.51 6.62 -1.68
C THR A 427 -2.95 8.00 -1.99
N VAL A 428 -1.79 8.07 -2.64
CA VAL A 428 -1.09 9.33 -2.92
C VAL A 428 -0.85 9.57 -4.40
N GLY A 429 -0.98 8.52 -5.23
CA GLY A 429 -0.69 8.58 -6.65
C GLY A 429 0.81 8.70 -6.94
N GLN A 430 1.16 9.29 -8.07
CA GLN A 430 2.52 9.28 -8.60
C GLN A 430 3.16 10.67 -8.65
N CYS A 431 2.35 11.73 -8.71
CA CYS A 431 2.83 13.07 -9.06
C CYS A 431 3.77 13.69 -8.03
N ASN A 432 3.61 13.37 -6.74
CA ASN A 432 4.51 13.90 -5.72
C ASN A 432 5.96 13.47 -5.96
N SER A 433 6.20 12.17 -6.20
CA SER A 433 7.55 11.65 -6.50
C SER A 433 8.09 12.15 -7.84
N VAL A 434 7.21 12.35 -8.84
CA VAL A 434 7.59 12.96 -10.13
C VAL A 434 8.13 14.38 -9.94
N HIS A 435 7.45 15.20 -9.12
CA HIS A 435 7.93 16.55 -8.81
C HIS A 435 9.17 16.57 -7.91
N GLN A 436 9.29 15.61 -7.00
CA GLN A 436 10.50 15.47 -6.18
C GLN A 436 11.74 15.17 -7.03
N HIS A 437 11.58 14.45 -8.14
CA HIS A 437 12.70 14.14 -9.04
C HIS A 437 13.41 15.40 -9.56
N ALA A 438 12.66 16.45 -9.86
CA ALA A 438 13.23 17.73 -10.32
C ALA A 438 14.13 18.44 -9.29
N LEU A 439 14.04 18.07 -8.02
CA LEU A 439 14.88 18.62 -6.97
C LEU A 439 16.33 18.13 -7.02
N PHE A 440 16.61 17.07 -7.78
CA PHE A 440 17.92 16.42 -7.87
C PHE A 440 18.60 16.63 -9.23
N GLU A 441 18.30 17.73 -9.93
CA GLU A 441 18.87 18.03 -11.25
C GLU A 441 20.40 18.13 -11.27
N GLU A 442 21.03 18.45 -10.13
CA GLU A 442 22.49 18.52 -9.99
C GLU A 442 23.15 17.15 -9.73
N VAL A 443 22.39 16.13 -9.40
CA VAL A 443 22.89 14.75 -9.27
C VAL A 443 22.93 14.11 -10.65
N ASP A 444 23.93 13.25 -10.91
CA ASP A 444 24.05 12.54 -12.20
C ASP A 444 22.73 11.86 -12.58
N GLU A 445 22.28 12.07 -13.81
CA GLU A 445 21.00 11.55 -14.31
C GLU A 445 20.87 10.02 -14.23
N ASN A 446 22.00 9.29 -14.27
CA ASN A 446 21.99 7.85 -14.11
C ASN A 446 21.90 7.40 -12.65
N GLN A 447 22.13 8.29 -11.72
CA GLN A 447 22.07 8.06 -10.28
C GLN A 447 20.76 8.56 -9.66
N THR A 448 19.98 9.37 -10.41
CA THR A 448 18.66 9.84 -10.00
C THR A 448 17.58 9.18 -10.84
N LEU A 449 16.85 8.25 -10.24
CA LEU A 449 15.86 7.44 -10.95
C LEU A 449 14.48 7.56 -10.31
N LEU A 450 13.47 7.88 -11.13
CA LEU A 450 12.09 7.60 -10.79
C LEU A 450 11.76 6.16 -11.23
N LEU A 451 11.43 5.31 -10.27
CA LEU A 451 11.12 3.91 -10.47
C LEU A 451 9.60 3.69 -10.42
N TYR A 452 9.02 3.29 -11.53
CA TYR A 452 7.61 2.95 -11.63
C TYR A 452 7.44 1.43 -11.57
N ILE A 453 6.78 0.95 -10.52
CA ILE A 453 6.47 -0.48 -10.34
C ILE A 453 5.11 -0.78 -10.96
N PRO A 454 5.05 -1.53 -12.07
CA PRO A 454 3.78 -1.92 -12.68
C PRO A 454 3.12 -3.06 -11.92
N SER A 455 1.80 -3.12 -12.01
CA SER A 455 1.04 -4.30 -11.61
C SER A 455 0.98 -5.31 -12.74
N ASP A 456 1.36 -6.55 -12.49
CA ASP A 456 1.25 -7.62 -13.48
C ASP A 456 0.10 -8.58 -13.15
N ARG A 457 -0.90 -8.57 -14.02
CA ARG A 457 -2.15 -9.33 -13.87
C ARG A 457 -2.22 -10.54 -14.79
N TYR A 458 -1.07 -10.97 -15.32
CA TYR A 458 -0.98 -12.08 -16.26
C TYR A 458 -1.37 -13.42 -15.64
N GLY A 459 -0.88 -13.70 -14.44
CA GLY A 459 -1.12 -14.96 -13.74
C GLY A 459 -2.04 -14.84 -12.51
N PHE A 460 -1.90 -15.80 -11.58
CA PHE A 460 -2.64 -15.77 -10.31
C PHE A 460 -1.86 -16.48 -9.18
N PRO A 461 -1.80 -15.89 -7.96
CA PRO A 461 -2.24 -14.54 -7.62
C PRO A 461 -1.59 -13.49 -8.52
N ARG A 462 -2.27 -12.35 -8.68
CA ARG A 462 -1.76 -11.23 -9.45
C ARG A 462 -0.71 -10.49 -8.64
N LEU A 463 0.26 -9.91 -9.32
CA LEU A 463 1.22 -9.02 -8.71
C LEU A 463 0.68 -7.59 -8.79
N VAL A 464 0.23 -7.04 -7.67
CA VAL A 464 -0.42 -5.72 -7.64
C VAL A 464 0.43 -4.73 -6.88
N ALA A 465 0.96 -3.76 -7.60
CA ALA A 465 1.81 -2.71 -7.06
C ALA A 465 0.94 -1.66 -6.35
N THR A 466 0.69 -1.85 -5.06
CA THR A 466 -0.10 -0.95 -4.22
C THR A 466 0.79 0.02 -3.45
N HIS A 467 0.15 0.97 -2.75
CA HIS A 467 0.82 1.88 -1.82
C HIS A 467 1.58 1.17 -0.69
N TYR A 468 1.23 -0.07 -0.38
CA TYR A 468 1.68 -0.76 0.84
C TYR A 468 2.85 -1.73 0.63
N ILE A 469 3.45 -1.78 -0.56
CA ILE A 469 4.59 -2.69 -0.84
C ILE A 469 5.69 -2.65 0.25
N PRO A 470 6.06 -1.48 0.82
CA PRO A 470 7.11 -1.42 1.83
C PRO A 470 6.69 -1.88 3.23
N ALA A 471 5.39 -2.09 3.47
CA ALA A 471 4.89 -2.50 4.77
C ALA A 471 4.83 -4.03 4.89
N ASN A 472 5.19 -4.55 6.06
CA ASN A 472 5.24 -6.01 6.32
C ASN A 472 3.93 -6.72 6.01
N GLU A 473 2.78 -6.06 6.24
CA GLU A 473 1.46 -6.64 6.01
C GLU A 473 1.17 -6.90 4.53
N ALA A 474 1.92 -6.28 3.63
CA ALA A 474 1.82 -6.46 2.18
C ALA A 474 2.99 -7.26 1.59
N HIS A 475 3.86 -7.83 2.44
CA HIS A 475 5.01 -8.60 1.99
C HIS A 475 4.55 -9.81 1.16
N ASP A 476 4.83 -9.76 -0.12
CA ASP A 476 4.57 -10.80 -1.10
C ASP A 476 5.75 -10.91 -2.08
N THR A 477 5.64 -11.80 -3.04
CA THR A 477 6.67 -11.99 -4.07
C THR A 477 7.00 -10.72 -4.87
N LEU A 478 6.04 -9.80 -5.04
CA LEU A 478 6.33 -8.52 -5.69
C LEU A 478 7.22 -7.65 -4.80
N ALA A 479 6.97 -7.64 -3.49
CA ALA A 479 7.84 -6.95 -2.53
C ALA A 479 9.25 -7.53 -2.54
N ASP A 480 9.43 -8.88 -2.58
CA ASP A 480 10.75 -9.51 -2.65
C ASP A 480 11.55 -9.02 -3.88
N TRP A 481 10.91 -8.98 -5.05
CA TRP A 481 11.57 -8.64 -6.32
C TRP A 481 11.70 -7.14 -6.57
N ALA A 482 10.68 -6.35 -6.25
CA ALA A 482 10.65 -4.92 -6.58
C ALA A 482 11.22 -4.03 -5.47
N PHE A 483 11.09 -4.46 -4.21
CA PHE A 483 11.46 -3.66 -3.05
C PHE A 483 12.67 -4.26 -2.31
N TYR A 484 12.57 -5.41 -1.66
CA TYR A 484 13.64 -5.94 -0.80
C TYR A 484 14.94 -6.22 -1.56
N ARG A 485 14.86 -6.67 -2.81
CA ARG A 485 16.05 -6.86 -3.65
C ARG A 485 16.81 -5.55 -3.86
N ARG A 486 16.10 -4.44 -4.02
CA ARG A 486 16.67 -3.11 -4.17
C ARG A 486 17.23 -2.60 -2.85
N ILE A 487 16.50 -2.78 -1.75
CA ILE A 487 16.96 -2.41 -0.40
C ILE A 487 18.27 -3.12 -0.04
N ASP A 488 18.37 -4.42 -0.33
CA ASP A 488 19.62 -5.19 -0.13
C ASP A 488 20.80 -4.60 -0.91
N ALA A 489 20.59 -4.27 -2.19
CA ALA A 489 21.64 -3.67 -3.00
C ALA A 489 22.02 -2.27 -2.50
N GLN A 490 21.05 -1.47 -2.03
CA GLN A 490 21.28 -0.17 -1.43
C GLN A 490 22.13 -0.28 -0.15
N ALA A 491 21.77 -1.20 0.74
CA ALA A 491 22.51 -1.44 1.97
C ALA A 491 23.94 -1.89 1.68
N ASP A 492 24.14 -2.90 0.81
CA ASP A 492 25.47 -3.37 0.44
C ASP A 492 26.30 -2.28 -0.22
N TRP A 493 25.70 -1.40 -1.04
CA TRP A 493 26.44 -0.29 -1.65
C TRP A 493 26.94 0.70 -0.60
N VAL A 494 26.08 1.16 0.31
CA VAL A 494 26.48 2.11 1.37
C VAL A 494 27.52 1.49 2.32
N VAL A 495 27.33 0.24 2.69
CA VAL A 495 28.28 -0.50 3.54
C VAL A 495 29.63 -0.65 2.84
N ALA A 496 29.65 -1.03 1.56
CA ALA A 496 30.88 -1.19 0.78
C ALA A 496 31.61 0.15 0.59
N GLN A 497 30.88 1.25 0.35
CA GLN A 497 31.46 2.58 0.29
C GLN A 497 32.12 2.97 1.63
N SER A 498 31.47 2.67 2.76
CA SER A 498 32.02 2.99 4.09
C SER A 498 33.31 2.20 4.43
N ARG A 499 33.49 1.04 3.79
CA ARG A 499 34.64 0.14 3.99
C ARG A 499 35.71 0.27 2.91
N GLY A 500 35.45 1.01 1.83
CA GLY A 500 36.32 1.07 0.67
C GLY A 500 36.40 -0.25 -0.12
N ASP A 501 35.39 -1.13 0.01
CA ASP A 501 35.26 -2.37 -0.77
C ASP A 501 34.69 -2.08 -2.15
N LEU A 502 35.58 -1.72 -3.09
CA LEU A 502 35.19 -1.35 -4.45
C LEU A 502 34.49 -2.49 -5.21
N ASN A 503 34.84 -3.74 -4.96
CA ASN A 503 34.23 -4.86 -5.69
C ASN A 503 32.76 -5.05 -5.31
N THR A 504 32.45 -5.02 -4.02
CA THR A 504 31.07 -5.09 -3.54
C THR A 504 30.30 -3.83 -3.91
N ALA A 505 30.95 -2.65 -3.83
CA ALA A 505 30.33 -1.38 -4.24
C ALA A 505 29.93 -1.39 -5.73
N ASP A 506 30.81 -1.82 -6.63
CA ASP A 506 30.55 -1.91 -8.07
C ASP A 506 29.43 -2.91 -8.39
N PHE A 507 29.42 -4.06 -7.73
CA PHE A 507 28.37 -5.06 -7.90
C PHE A 507 27.01 -4.52 -7.42
N ALA A 508 26.96 -3.93 -6.25
CA ALA A 508 25.75 -3.34 -5.70
C ALA A 508 25.26 -2.17 -6.58
N TYR A 509 26.17 -1.28 -6.99
CA TYR A 509 25.88 -0.16 -7.88
C TYR A 509 25.25 -0.63 -9.20
N ALA A 510 25.77 -1.67 -9.81
CA ALA A 510 25.18 -2.24 -11.02
C ALA A 510 23.73 -2.70 -10.82
N ASN A 511 23.35 -3.15 -9.63
CA ASN A 511 21.96 -3.50 -9.30
C ASN A 511 21.07 -2.30 -9.00
N LEU A 512 21.62 -1.10 -8.81
CA LEU A 512 20.88 0.12 -8.50
C LEU A 512 20.70 1.04 -9.70
N VAL A 513 21.62 1.02 -10.66
CA VAL A 513 21.58 1.96 -11.82
C VAL A 513 21.50 1.24 -13.16
N ASN A 514 21.88 -0.03 -13.27
CA ASN A 514 21.74 -0.78 -14.51
C ASN A 514 20.29 -1.20 -14.72
N VAL A 515 19.62 -0.55 -15.65
CA VAL A 515 18.20 -0.78 -15.92
C VAL A 515 17.86 -2.27 -16.10
N GLY A 516 18.70 -3.05 -16.78
CA GLY A 516 18.44 -4.47 -16.99
C GLY A 516 18.48 -5.33 -15.71
N MET A 517 19.31 -4.95 -14.72
CA MET A 517 19.40 -5.65 -13.43
C MET A 517 18.36 -5.12 -12.44
N LEU A 518 18.23 -3.79 -12.34
CA LEU A 518 17.30 -3.13 -11.43
C LEU A 518 15.84 -3.47 -11.71
N THR A 519 15.47 -3.56 -12.99
CA THR A 519 14.05 -3.62 -13.42
C THR A 519 13.49 -5.03 -13.54
N ASN A 520 14.32 -6.08 -13.47
CA ASN A 520 13.86 -7.46 -13.62
C ASN A 520 13.07 -7.93 -12.39
N LEU A 521 11.86 -8.39 -12.58
CA LEU A 521 10.96 -8.92 -11.55
C LEU A 521 10.75 -10.45 -11.63
N GLY A 522 11.64 -11.16 -12.32
CA GLY A 522 11.56 -12.61 -12.44
C GLY A 522 10.61 -13.09 -13.55
N LYS A 523 10.18 -14.34 -13.44
CA LYS A 523 9.34 -14.99 -14.46
C LYS A 523 8.17 -15.72 -13.81
N TRP A 524 7.03 -15.62 -14.45
CA TRP A 524 5.88 -16.48 -14.15
C TRP A 524 6.25 -17.97 -14.34
N SER A 525 5.55 -18.87 -13.66
CA SER A 525 5.85 -20.32 -13.65
C SER A 525 5.87 -20.97 -15.05
N ASN A 526 5.29 -20.34 -16.04
CA ASN A 526 5.34 -20.77 -17.44
C ASN A 526 6.46 -20.15 -18.28
N GLY A 527 7.38 -19.39 -17.65
CA GLY A 527 8.57 -18.80 -18.28
C GLY A 527 8.35 -17.42 -18.93
N VAL A 528 7.13 -16.87 -18.86
CA VAL A 528 6.86 -15.48 -19.30
C VAL A 528 7.48 -14.53 -18.28
N ASP A 529 8.16 -13.48 -18.77
CA ASP A 529 8.73 -12.46 -17.88
C ASP A 529 7.61 -11.67 -17.18
N VAL A 530 7.81 -11.36 -15.89
CA VAL A 530 6.97 -10.40 -15.18
C VAL A 530 7.21 -9.01 -15.77
N LEU A 531 6.18 -8.17 -15.80
CA LEU A 531 6.31 -6.79 -16.25
C LEU A 531 7.42 -6.07 -15.48
N PRO A 532 8.46 -5.56 -16.17
CA PRO A 532 9.62 -4.98 -15.49
C PRO A 532 9.30 -3.62 -14.85
N ILE A 533 10.01 -3.26 -13.80
CA ILE A 533 10.05 -1.88 -13.30
C ILE A 533 10.45 -0.96 -14.47
N GLN A 534 9.84 0.20 -14.56
CA GLN A 534 10.23 1.22 -15.52
C GLN A 534 11.06 2.28 -14.78
N ALA A 535 12.29 2.50 -15.25
CA ALA A 535 13.19 3.49 -14.67
C ALA A 535 13.26 4.73 -15.57
N TYR A 536 13.04 5.90 -15.00
CA TYR A 536 13.04 7.18 -15.69
C TYR A 536 14.14 8.07 -15.12
N THR A 537 15.04 8.51 -15.96
CA THR A 537 16.04 9.56 -15.65
C THR A 537 15.49 10.96 -15.88
N ASN A 538 14.43 11.08 -16.66
CA ASN A 538 13.71 12.33 -16.89
C ASN A 538 12.19 12.04 -16.97
N PRO A 539 11.48 11.95 -15.84
CA PRO A 539 10.05 11.64 -15.84
C PRO A 539 9.18 12.71 -16.48
N SER A 540 9.63 13.97 -16.55
CA SER A 540 8.87 15.08 -17.15
C SER A 540 8.66 14.89 -18.67
N ASP A 541 9.56 14.19 -19.35
CA ASP A 541 9.44 13.89 -20.77
C ASP A 541 8.52 12.69 -21.06
N SER A 542 8.09 11.98 -20.02
CA SER A 542 7.28 10.79 -20.16
C SER A 542 5.79 11.11 -20.29
N LYS A 543 5.14 10.54 -21.31
CA LYS A 543 3.68 10.60 -21.44
C LYS A 543 2.95 9.92 -20.26
N GLN A 544 3.63 9.05 -19.53
CA GLN A 544 3.08 8.37 -18.36
C GLN A 544 2.71 9.37 -17.27
N PHE A 545 3.47 10.45 -17.14
CA PHE A 545 3.33 11.43 -16.08
C PHE A 545 2.86 12.81 -16.58
N ALA A 546 2.38 12.89 -17.84
CA ALA A 546 1.93 14.16 -18.42
C ALA A 546 0.89 14.86 -17.54
N ASP A 547 -0.06 14.10 -16.98
CA ASP A 547 -1.12 14.63 -16.12
C ASP A 547 -0.58 15.29 -14.82
N CYS A 548 0.67 14.98 -14.41
CA CYS A 548 1.30 15.60 -13.24
C CYS A 548 1.72 17.05 -13.48
N PHE A 549 1.85 17.45 -14.74
CA PHE A 549 2.26 18.79 -15.17
C PHE A 549 1.11 19.59 -15.81
N ASP A 550 -0.05 18.97 -16.04
CA ASP A 550 -1.23 19.63 -16.58
C ASP A 550 -1.93 20.47 -15.50
N GLY A 551 -1.61 21.76 -15.41
CA GLY A 551 -2.25 22.71 -14.49
C GLY A 551 -1.32 23.59 -13.67
N GLU A 552 -0.02 23.56 -13.94
CA GLU A 552 0.96 24.52 -13.41
C GLU A 552 0.99 25.84 -14.19
#